data_47a9ad1c61cbdf749a5a225355fa0fcc
#
_entry.id   47a9ad1c61cbdf749a5a225355fa0fcc
#
_cell.length_a   1.000
_cell.length_b   1.000
_cell.length_c   1.000
_cell.angle_alpha   90.00
_cell.angle_beta   90.00
_cell.angle_gamma   90.00
#
_symmetry.space_group_name_H-M   'P 1'
#
loop_
_entity.id
_entity.type
_entity.pdbx_description
1 polymer ?
#
loop_
_entity_poly.entity_id
_entity_poly.type
_entity_poly.pdbx_seq_one_letter_code
_entity_poly.pdbx_strand_id
1 'polypeptide(L)'
;MKKELMTTAAIALGLSLAASAQTFESRRPAEGDRLFTSEKIEQVIDEVTSQLTNPKLAWMFRNCFPNTLDTTVHYRDDKDGNPDTFVYTGDIHAMWLRDSGAQVWPYVQFADRDEHLRRMIAGVINRQFLSITIDPYANAFNDGPTGTGWTTDNTAMNPNDHERKWEIDSQCYPIRLAHEYWKVTGDTSVFGDKWIGGMKAILATLREQQRKDGHGSYVFTRLTDRQLDTKCCDGLGNPVKPCGLIASAFRPSDDATTFEFLVPSNFFAVSSLRKAAEILETVNRDAAMAGECRALADEVEAALKKEAVVCHPKFGNIYAFEVDGFGNHYLMDDANVPSLLALAYLGDVASDDPTYRNTRRFVLSDSNPYFFKGTAGEGIGGPHIGYDMIWPMSIMMRAFTSTDD
;
A
#
# COMPACT_ATOMS: atom_id res chain seq x y z
N MET A 1 -44.82 -51.56 64.84
CA MET A 1 -43.68 -50.66 64.57
C MET A 1 -43.47 -50.67 63.06
N LYS A 2 -44.06 -49.71 62.40
CA LYS A 2 -44.00 -49.57 60.93
C LYS A 2 -42.83 -48.66 60.58
N LYS A 3 -41.91 -49.12 59.72
CA LYS A 3 -40.91 -48.32 59.10
C LYS A 3 -41.52 -47.66 57.85
N GLU A 4 -41.55 -46.36 57.80
CA GLU A 4 -41.90 -45.63 56.60
C GLU A 4 -40.66 -45.43 55.75
N LEU A 5 -40.76 -45.83 54.52
CA LEU A 5 -39.78 -45.57 53.48
C LEU A 5 -40.08 -44.19 52.89
N MET A 6 -39.19 -43.25 53.05
CA MET A 6 -39.23 -41.99 52.31
C MET A 6 -38.48 -42.16 50.99
N THR A 7 -39.22 -42.12 49.90
CA THR A 7 -38.66 -42.11 48.55
C THR A 7 -38.34 -40.67 48.15
N THR A 8 -37.10 -40.31 48.08
CA THR A 8 -36.65 -39.01 47.61
C THR A 8 -36.56 -39.02 46.07
N ALA A 9 -37.50 -38.37 45.39
CA ALA A 9 -37.42 -38.17 43.96
C ALA A 9 -36.44 -37.03 43.67
N ALA A 10 -35.28 -37.37 43.10
CA ALA A 10 -34.35 -36.37 42.55
C ALA A 10 -34.84 -35.90 41.21
N ILE A 11 -35.37 -34.68 41.15
CA ILE A 11 -35.67 -34.00 39.89
C ILE A 11 -34.35 -33.48 39.34
N ALA A 12 -33.77 -34.16 38.38
CA ALA A 12 -32.65 -33.66 37.58
C ALA A 12 -33.17 -32.60 36.61
N LEU A 13 -33.06 -31.33 36.98
CA LEU A 13 -33.21 -30.21 36.05
C LEU A 13 -31.98 -30.21 35.12
N GLY A 14 -32.13 -30.79 33.94
CA GLY A 14 -31.20 -30.64 32.84
C GLY A 14 -31.25 -29.19 32.35
N LEU A 15 -30.39 -28.34 32.86
CA LEU A 15 -30.08 -27.05 32.22
C LEU A 15 -29.25 -27.36 30.97
N SER A 16 -29.95 -27.53 29.84
CA SER A 16 -29.33 -27.40 28.52
C SER A 16 -28.91 -25.92 28.37
N LEU A 17 -27.65 -25.67 28.63
CA LEU A 17 -26.98 -24.45 28.13
C LEU A 17 -26.98 -24.56 26.60
N ALA A 18 -28.06 -24.15 25.97
CA ALA A 18 -28.03 -23.76 24.58
C ALA A 18 -27.07 -22.58 24.52
N ALA A 19 -25.82 -22.82 24.12
CA ALA A 19 -24.95 -21.75 23.70
C ALA A 19 -25.70 -21.04 22.55
N SER A 20 -26.30 -19.90 22.83
CA SER A 20 -26.87 -19.06 21.80
C SER A 20 -25.72 -18.71 20.86
N ALA A 21 -25.73 -19.31 19.68
CA ALA A 21 -24.78 -18.94 18.66
C ALA A 21 -24.93 -17.43 18.46
N GLN A 22 -23.88 -16.70 18.77
CA GLN A 22 -23.89 -15.25 18.63
C GLN A 22 -24.06 -14.96 17.13
N THR A 23 -25.23 -14.52 16.73
CA THR A 23 -25.52 -14.15 15.34
C THR A 23 -25.01 -12.73 15.12
N PHE A 24 -24.16 -12.57 14.11
CA PHE A 24 -23.68 -11.27 13.68
C PHE A 24 -24.46 -10.82 12.46
N GLU A 25 -25.05 -9.63 12.51
CA GLU A 25 -25.76 -9.03 11.38
C GLU A 25 -24.77 -8.65 10.27
N SER A 26 -25.11 -8.94 9.01
CA SER A 26 -24.30 -8.51 7.86
C SER A 26 -24.23 -6.99 7.78
N ARG A 27 -23.06 -6.47 7.43
CA ARG A 27 -22.81 -5.06 7.19
C ARG A 27 -22.58 -4.75 5.69
N ARG A 28 -22.64 -5.77 4.85
CA ARG A 28 -22.57 -5.58 3.40
C ARG A 28 -23.82 -4.84 2.89
N PRO A 29 -23.69 -4.00 1.86
CA PRO A 29 -24.84 -3.47 1.12
C PRO A 29 -25.76 -4.60 0.63
N ALA A 30 -27.04 -4.31 0.42
CA ALA A 30 -27.92 -5.24 -0.27
C ALA A 30 -27.34 -5.56 -1.66
N GLU A 31 -27.62 -6.76 -2.18
CA GLU A 31 -26.98 -7.24 -3.41
C GLU A 31 -27.16 -6.28 -4.60
N GLY A 32 -28.34 -5.68 -4.74
CA GLY A 32 -28.61 -4.70 -5.79
C GLY A 32 -27.97 -3.33 -5.60
N ASP A 33 -27.40 -3.06 -4.41
CA ASP A 33 -26.74 -1.78 -4.08
C ASP A 33 -25.21 -1.90 -4.12
N ARG A 34 -24.68 -3.10 -4.40
CA ARG A 34 -23.24 -3.32 -4.52
C ARG A 34 -22.73 -2.76 -5.84
N LEU A 35 -21.62 -2.02 -5.79
CA LEU A 35 -21.05 -1.37 -6.98
C LEU A 35 -20.42 -2.36 -7.96
N PHE A 36 -19.82 -3.43 -7.44
CA PHE A 36 -19.22 -4.49 -8.24
C PHE A 36 -19.40 -5.84 -7.56
N THR A 37 -19.71 -6.86 -8.34
CA THR A 37 -19.85 -8.24 -7.87
C THR A 37 -19.01 -9.20 -8.71
N SER A 38 -18.46 -10.22 -8.08
CA SER A 38 -17.70 -11.30 -8.72
C SER A 38 -18.18 -12.63 -8.17
N GLU A 39 -18.64 -13.52 -9.04
CA GLU A 39 -19.05 -14.86 -8.63
C GLU A 39 -17.91 -15.64 -7.95
N LYS A 40 -16.67 -15.46 -8.45
CA LYS A 40 -15.51 -16.12 -7.85
C LYS A 40 -15.22 -15.61 -6.45
N ILE A 41 -15.35 -14.31 -6.21
CA ILE A 41 -15.15 -13.74 -4.88
C ILE A 41 -16.23 -14.21 -3.89
N GLU A 42 -17.50 -14.30 -4.31
CA GLU A 42 -18.56 -14.87 -3.46
C GLU A 42 -18.29 -16.35 -3.12
N GLN A 43 -17.81 -17.15 -4.08
CA GLN A 43 -17.38 -18.53 -3.82
C GLN A 43 -16.25 -18.59 -2.78
N VAL A 44 -15.22 -17.72 -2.91
CA VAL A 44 -14.11 -17.65 -1.96
C VAL A 44 -14.60 -17.27 -0.56
N ILE A 45 -15.55 -16.34 -0.46
CA ILE A 45 -16.15 -15.96 0.82
C ILE A 45 -16.82 -17.19 1.48
N ASP A 46 -17.59 -17.96 0.73
CA ASP A 46 -18.26 -19.14 1.24
C ASP A 46 -17.26 -20.26 1.60
N GLU A 47 -16.28 -20.51 0.74
CA GLU A 47 -15.20 -21.48 1.00
C GLU A 47 -14.45 -21.16 2.30
N VAL A 48 -13.97 -19.93 2.47
CA VAL A 48 -13.19 -19.51 3.65
C VAL A 48 -14.05 -19.52 4.91
N THR A 49 -15.26 -18.94 4.85
CA THR A 49 -16.11 -18.84 6.03
C THR A 49 -16.61 -20.20 6.51
N SER A 50 -16.76 -21.19 5.61
CA SER A 50 -17.13 -22.56 5.98
C SER A 50 -16.02 -23.29 6.77
N GLN A 51 -14.77 -22.88 6.62
CA GLN A 51 -13.61 -23.47 7.30
C GLN A 51 -13.30 -22.78 8.64
N LEU A 52 -13.82 -21.57 8.87
CA LEU A 52 -13.57 -20.81 10.08
C LEU A 52 -14.48 -21.29 11.23
N THR A 53 -13.87 -21.84 12.27
CA THR A 53 -14.58 -22.28 13.48
C THR A 53 -15.06 -21.14 14.37
N ASN A 54 -14.38 -19.97 14.29
CA ASN A 54 -14.78 -18.79 15.04
C ASN A 54 -15.82 -17.99 14.25
N PRO A 55 -17.08 -17.88 14.73
CA PRO A 55 -18.16 -17.22 13.97
C PRO A 55 -17.93 -15.72 13.79
N LYS A 56 -17.21 -15.07 14.69
CA LYS A 56 -16.85 -13.64 14.55
C LYS A 56 -15.82 -13.44 13.44
N LEU A 57 -14.83 -14.32 13.30
CA LEU A 57 -13.86 -14.24 12.20
C LEU A 57 -14.53 -14.53 10.84
N ALA A 58 -15.44 -15.51 10.81
CA ALA A 58 -16.22 -15.79 9.59
C ALA A 58 -17.07 -14.56 9.19
N TRP A 59 -17.73 -13.93 10.16
CA TRP A 59 -18.49 -12.70 9.93
C TRP A 59 -17.58 -11.56 9.47
N MET A 60 -16.44 -11.35 10.11
CA MET A 60 -15.48 -10.31 9.70
C MET A 60 -14.99 -10.53 8.27
N PHE A 61 -14.58 -11.75 7.91
CA PHE A 61 -14.13 -12.05 6.56
C PHE A 61 -15.21 -11.78 5.53
N ARG A 62 -16.45 -12.25 5.77
CA ARG A 62 -17.61 -12.03 4.87
C ARG A 62 -17.94 -10.56 4.65
N ASN A 63 -17.67 -9.69 5.62
CA ASN A 63 -17.99 -8.27 5.51
C ASN A 63 -16.78 -7.41 5.05
N CYS A 64 -15.54 -7.76 5.45
CA CYS A 64 -14.36 -6.96 5.14
C CYS A 64 -13.76 -7.32 3.78
N PHE A 65 -13.69 -8.62 3.45
CA PHE A 65 -13.04 -9.07 2.22
C PHE A 65 -13.65 -8.48 0.95
N PRO A 66 -14.98 -8.43 0.77
CA PRO A 66 -15.59 -7.84 -0.43
C PRO A 66 -15.80 -6.33 -0.36
N ASN A 67 -15.46 -5.66 0.76
CA ASN A 67 -15.87 -4.28 0.99
C ASN A 67 -15.43 -3.31 -0.12
N THR A 68 -14.22 -3.43 -0.63
CA THR A 68 -13.74 -2.61 -1.76
C THR A 68 -14.63 -2.77 -2.99
N LEU A 69 -14.96 -4.01 -3.36
CA LEU A 69 -15.82 -4.30 -4.50
C LEU A 69 -17.25 -3.77 -4.28
N ASP A 70 -17.78 -4.00 -3.09
CA ASP A 70 -19.15 -3.63 -2.75
C ASP A 70 -19.38 -2.11 -2.74
N THR A 71 -18.36 -1.31 -2.37
CA THR A 71 -18.58 0.09 -1.95
C THR A 71 -17.73 1.16 -2.64
N THR A 72 -16.62 0.79 -3.27
CA THR A 72 -15.65 1.78 -3.77
C THR A 72 -15.26 1.63 -5.24
N VAL A 73 -15.59 0.52 -5.88
CA VAL A 73 -15.22 0.21 -7.26
C VAL A 73 -16.26 0.77 -8.23
N HIS A 74 -15.86 1.68 -9.09
CA HIS A 74 -16.66 2.22 -10.18
C HIS A 74 -16.11 1.73 -11.52
N TYR A 75 -16.56 0.55 -11.95
CA TYR A 75 -16.16 -0.08 -13.20
C TYR A 75 -17.04 0.40 -14.37
N ARG A 76 -16.39 0.72 -15.49
CA ARG A 76 -17.02 1.07 -16.76
C ARG A 76 -16.07 0.76 -17.92
N ASP A 77 -16.56 0.81 -19.12
CA ASP A 77 -15.72 0.91 -20.32
C ASP A 77 -15.52 2.38 -20.70
N ASP A 78 -14.33 2.73 -21.19
CA ASP A 78 -14.07 4.05 -21.77
C ASP A 78 -14.76 4.19 -23.13
N LYS A 79 -14.67 5.39 -23.76
CA LYS A 79 -15.30 5.67 -25.06
C LYS A 79 -14.84 4.75 -26.21
N ASP A 80 -13.69 4.10 -26.05
CA ASP A 80 -13.09 3.21 -27.04
C ASP A 80 -13.34 1.72 -26.67
N GLY A 81 -14.13 1.44 -25.63
CA GLY A 81 -14.49 0.09 -25.17
C GLY A 81 -13.43 -0.59 -24.31
N ASN A 82 -12.38 0.14 -23.87
CA ASN A 82 -11.39 -0.40 -22.97
C ASN A 82 -11.87 -0.31 -21.52
N PRO A 83 -11.52 -1.29 -20.67
CA PRO A 83 -11.87 -1.23 -19.25
C PRO A 83 -11.24 -0.01 -18.57
N ASP A 84 -12.06 0.67 -17.78
CA ASP A 84 -11.72 1.84 -16.99
C ASP A 84 -12.37 1.71 -15.61
N THR A 85 -11.57 1.67 -14.57
CA THR A 85 -12.07 1.48 -13.20
C THR A 85 -11.52 2.56 -12.30
N PHE A 86 -12.43 3.31 -11.69
CA PHE A 86 -12.10 4.28 -10.65
C PHE A 86 -12.40 3.68 -9.28
N VAL A 87 -11.43 3.72 -8.35
CA VAL A 87 -11.57 3.16 -7.00
C VAL A 87 -11.46 4.29 -6.00
N TYR A 88 -12.54 4.58 -5.30
CA TYR A 88 -12.52 5.55 -4.19
C TYR A 88 -11.70 5.03 -3.00
N THR A 89 -11.01 5.94 -2.34
CA THR A 89 -10.23 5.62 -1.13
C THR A 89 -11.11 5.47 0.13
N GLY A 90 -12.38 5.13 -0.03
CA GLY A 90 -13.32 4.91 1.05
C GLY A 90 -14.21 6.14 1.29
N ASP A 91 -13.88 6.96 2.26
CA ASP A 91 -14.64 8.16 2.64
C ASP A 91 -14.35 9.39 1.76
N ILE A 92 -13.27 9.36 0.98
CA ILE A 92 -12.89 10.43 0.04
C ILE A 92 -13.18 9.98 -1.38
N HIS A 93 -13.94 10.79 -2.14
CA HIS A 93 -14.30 10.53 -3.52
C HIS A 93 -13.16 10.90 -4.48
N ALA A 94 -12.01 10.31 -4.24
CA ALA A 94 -10.82 10.42 -5.07
C ALA A 94 -10.08 9.09 -5.11
N MET A 95 -9.22 8.91 -6.09
CA MET A 95 -8.44 7.69 -6.30
C MET A 95 -6.98 7.97 -6.05
N TRP A 96 -6.45 7.48 -4.92
CA TRP A 96 -5.01 7.43 -4.67
C TRP A 96 -4.38 6.28 -5.47
N LEU A 97 -3.21 6.53 -6.03
CA LEU A 97 -2.48 5.51 -6.81
C LEU A 97 -2.03 4.34 -5.92
N ARG A 98 -1.52 4.62 -4.72
CA ARG A 98 -1.16 3.62 -3.70
C ARG A 98 -2.38 2.80 -3.31
N ASP A 99 -3.42 3.49 -2.84
CA ASP A 99 -4.60 2.87 -2.22
C ASP A 99 -5.36 2.00 -3.21
N SER A 100 -5.64 2.50 -4.41
CA SER A 100 -6.36 1.74 -5.43
C SER A 100 -5.65 0.44 -5.81
N GLY A 101 -4.31 0.46 -5.88
CA GLY A 101 -3.50 -0.74 -6.09
C GLY A 101 -3.60 -1.72 -4.92
N ALA A 102 -3.50 -1.23 -3.68
CA ALA A 102 -3.58 -2.04 -2.46
C ALA A 102 -4.99 -2.60 -2.23
N GLN A 103 -6.04 -1.80 -2.48
CA GLN A 103 -7.44 -2.20 -2.30
C GLN A 103 -7.86 -3.35 -3.21
N VAL A 104 -7.35 -3.42 -4.45
CA VAL A 104 -7.68 -4.50 -5.37
C VAL A 104 -6.69 -5.67 -5.34
N TRP A 105 -5.54 -5.51 -4.67
CA TRP A 105 -4.49 -6.52 -4.57
C TRP A 105 -4.98 -7.91 -4.11
N PRO A 106 -5.85 -8.04 -3.09
CA PRO A 106 -6.33 -9.35 -2.63
C PRO A 106 -7.07 -10.15 -3.68
N TYR A 107 -7.61 -9.49 -4.70
CA TYR A 107 -8.44 -10.13 -5.74
C TYR A 107 -7.65 -10.55 -6.97
N VAL A 108 -6.43 -10.03 -7.19
CA VAL A 108 -5.63 -10.31 -8.38
C VAL A 108 -5.44 -11.80 -8.61
N GLN A 109 -5.20 -12.57 -7.55
CA GLN A 109 -5.01 -14.02 -7.59
C GLN A 109 -6.21 -14.82 -8.11
N PHE A 110 -7.37 -14.19 -8.28
CA PHE A 110 -8.60 -14.81 -8.79
C PHE A 110 -8.98 -14.32 -10.20
N ALA A 111 -8.24 -13.37 -10.75
CA ALA A 111 -8.55 -12.72 -12.02
C ALA A 111 -8.41 -13.65 -13.25
N ASP A 112 -7.69 -14.77 -13.12
CA ASP A 112 -7.60 -15.82 -14.15
C ASP A 112 -8.88 -16.67 -14.26
N ARG A 113 -9.73 -16.64 -13.23
CA ARG A 113 -10.93 -17.48 -13.08
C ARG A 113 -12.26 -16.73 -13.12
N ASP A 114 -12.21 -15.42 -13.33
CA ASP A 114 -13.39 -14.54 -13.45
C ASP A 114 -13.07 -13.41 -14.43
N GLU A 115 -13.69 -13.45 -15.61
CA GLU A 115 -13.45 -12.46 -16.65
C GLU A 115 -13.92 -11.06 -16.25
N HIS A 116 -15.04 -10.95 -15.52
CA HIS A 116 -15.55 -9.68 -15.05
C HIS A 116 -14.57 -9.03 -14.07
N LEU A 117 -14.05 -9.81 -13.11
CA LEU A 117 -13.02 -9.39 -12.19
C LEU A 117 -11.71 -9.00 -12.90
N ARG A 118 -11.29 -9.81 -13.88
CA ARG A 118 -10.11 -9.53 -14.72
C ARG A 118 -10.23 -8.17 -15.42
N ARG A 119 -11.37 -7.91 -16.07
CA ARG A 119 -11.62 -6.63 -16.75
C ARG A 119 -11.64 -5.46 -15.77
N MET A 120 -12.23 -5.64 -14.59
CA MET A 120 -12.23 -4.61 -13.56
C MET A 120 -10.79 -4.23 -13.14
N ILE A 121 -9.93 -5.22 -12.87
CA ILE A 121 -8.53 -4.96 -12.47
C ILE A 121 -7.73 -4.35 -13.63
N ALA A 122 -7.94 -4.82 -14.87
CA ALA A 122 -7.38 -4.19 -16.07
C ALA A 122 -7.76 -2.70 -16.15
N GLY A 123 -9.01 -2.37 -15.82
CA GLY A 123 -9.50 -0.99 -15.74
C GLY A 123 -8.78 -0.15 -14.70
N VAL A 124 -8.47 -0.71 -13.52
CA VAL A 124 -7.67 -0.01 -12.49
C VAL A 124 -6.28 0.32 -13.03
N ILE A 125 -5.61 -0.64 -13.65
CA ILE A 125 -4.28 -0.44 -14.24
C ILE A 125 -4.33 0.66 -15.32
N ASN A 126 -5.29 0.58 -16.24
CA ASN A 126 -5.47 1.59 -17.30
C ASN A 126 -5.68 2.99 -16.73
N ARG A 127 -6.49 3.13 -15.67
CA ARG A 127 -6.76 4.40 -14.99
C ARG A 127 -5.52 4.93 -14.29
N GLN A 128 -4.77 4.09 -13.57
CA GLN A 128 -3.55 4.48 -12.88
C GLN A 128 -2.50 5.03 -13.85
N PHE A 129 -2.23 4.32 -14.96
CA PHE A 129 -1.24 4.79 -15.94
C PHE A 129 -1.70 6.02 -16.73
N LEU A 130 -3.01 6.17 -16.99
CA LEU A 130 -3.57 7.42 -17.51
C LEU A 130 -3.32 8.57 -16.53
N SER A 131 -3.62 8.39 -15.26
CA SER A 131 -3.44 9.39 -14.20
C SER A 131 -1.97 9.83 -14.08
N ILE A 132 -1.03 8.90 -14.07
CA ILE A 132 0.42 9.19 -14.05
C ILE A 132 0.84 10.01 -15.30
N THR A 133 0.23 9.75 -16.46
CA THR A 133 0.52 10.52 -17.68
C THR A 133 -0.01 11.96 -17.57
N ILE A 134 -1.09 12.19 -16.82
CA ILE A 134 -1.67 13.52 -16.60
C ILE A 134 -0.78 14.33 -15.64
N ASP A 135 -0.47 13.80 -14.46
CA ASP A 135 0.48 14.40 -13.52
C ASP A 135 1.26 13.32 -12.74
N PRO A 136 2.54 13.12 -13.03
CA PRO A 136 3.35 12.12 -12.36
C PRO A 136 3.71 12.49 -10.91
N TYR A 137 3.46 13.72 -10.46
CA TYR A 137 3.71 14.17 -9.11
C TYR A 137 2.48 14.09 -8.19
N ALA A 138 1.29 13.89 -8.75
CA ALA A 138 0.07 13.75 -7.96
C ALA A 138 -0.04 12.33 -7.39
N ASN A 139 -0.46 12.25 -6.12
CA ASN A 139 -0.75 10.98 -5.44
C ASN A 139 -2.23 10.59 -5.57
N ALA A 140 -3.15 11.58 -5.72
CA ALA A 140 -4.58 11.34 -5.80
C ALA A 140 -5.25 12.11 -6.96
N PHE A 141 -6.25 11.47 -7.56
CA PHE A 141 -6.92 11.97 -8.76
C PHE A 141 -8.44 12.02 -8.60
N ASN A 142 -9.07 12.98 -9.28
CA ASN A 142 -10.50 13.07 -9.49
C ASN A 142 -10.95 12.13 -10.63
N ASP A 143 -12.23 11.78 -10.64
CA ASP A 143 -12.81 11.05 -11.76
C ASP A 143 -13.13 11.97 -12.95
N GLY A 144 -12.07 12.53 -13.54
CA GLY A 144 -12.10 13.53 -14.60
C GLY A 144 -11.69 14.92 -14.10
N PRO A 145 -11.68 15.94 -14.99
CA PRO A 145 -11.17 17.28 -14.68
C PRO A 145 -12.19 18.14 -13.91
N THR A 146 -12.53 17.72 -12.68
CA THR A 146 -13.55 18.38 -11.85
C THR A 146 -13.02 19.60 -11.09
N GLY A 147 -11.69 19.69 -10.90
CA GLY A 147 -11.08 20.77 -10.13
C GLY A 147 -11.46 20.74 -8.63
N THR A 148 -11.75 19.56 -8.10
CA THR A 148 -12.06 19.36 -6.67
C THR A 148 -10.84 18.82 -5.90
N GLY A 149 -10.86 18.90 -4.58
CA GLY A 149 -9.80 18.42 -3.71
C GLY A 149 -9.03 19.55 -3.03
N TRP A 150 -7.72 19.37 -2.84
CA TRP A 150 -6.85 20.30 -2.11
C TRP A 150 -6.39 21.49 -2.96
N THR A 151 -7.34 22.19 -3.56
CA THR A 151 -7.11 23.26 -4.56
C THR A 151 -6.43 24.51 -4.01
N THR A 152 -6.27 24.62 -2.68
CA THR A 152 -5.56 25.72 -2.01
C THR A 152 -4.09 25.44 -1.76
N ASP A 153 -3.62 24.23 -2.07
CA ASP A 153 -2.20 23.90 -1.98
C ASP A 153 -1.38 24.72 -2.96
N ASN A 154 -0.24 25.21 -2.52
CA ASN A 154 0.71 25.89 -3.38
C ASN A 154 1.62 24.85 -4.07
N THR A 155 1.12 24.32 -5.17
CA THR A 155 1.77 23.37 -6.08
C THR A 155 1.11 23.50 -7.47
N ALA A 156 1.72 22.94 -8.52
CA ALA A 156 1.22 23.07 -9.89
C ALA A 156 0.07 22.09 -10.20
N MET A 157 -1.04 22.18 -9.46
CA MET A 157 -2.21 21.32 -9.65
C MET A 157 -2.94 21.58 -10.97
N ASN A 158 -3.49 20.52 -11.55
CA ASN A 158 -4.43 20.60 -12.67
C ASN A 158 -5.83 20.07 -12.25
N PRO A 159 -6.90 20.29 -13.03
CA PRO A 159 -8.25 19.91 -12.63
C PRO A 159 -8.50 18.41 -12.40
N ASN A 160 -7.61 17.53 -12.87
CA ASN A 160 -7.71 16.10 -12.60
C ASN A 160 -7.13 15.71 -11.24
N ASP A 161 -6.24 16.54 -10.68
CA ASP A 161 -5.59 16.24 -9.41
C ASP A 161 -6.55 16.52 -8.27
N HIS A 162 -6.64 15.58 -7.33
CA HIS A 162 -7.32 15.76 -6.05
C HIS A 162 -6.34 16.24 -4.99
N GLU A 163 -5.12 15.64 -4.97
CA GLU A 163 -3.99 16.02 -4.15
C GLU A 163 -2.70 15.80 -4.93
N ARG A 164 -1.71 16.69 -4.74
CA ARG A 164 -0.45 16.65 -5.46
C ARG A 164 0.75 16.53 -4.53
N LYS A 165 0.69 15.56 -3.61
CA LYS A 165 1.82 15.17 -2.76
C LYS A 165 2.71 14.18 -3.51
N TRP A 166 3.99 14.54 -3.69
CA TRP A 166 4.96 13.65 -4.33
C TRP A 166 5.40 12.53 -3.40
N GLU A 167 5.08 11.32 -3.77
CA GLU A 167 5.42 10.07 -3.12
C GLU A 167 5.96 9.07 -4.14
N ILE A 168 7.13 8.49 -3.89
CA ILE A 168 7.72 7.47 -4.79
C ILE A 168 6.79 6.25 -4.95
N ASP A 169 6.18 5.82 -3.86
CA ASP A 169 5.34 4.62 -3.83
C ASP A 169 4.06 4.78 -4.66
N SER A 170 3.55 6.00 -4.81
CA SER A 170 2.42 6.30 -5.71
C SER A 170 2.68 5.87 -7.16
N GLN A 171 3.95 5.82 -7.60
CA GLN A 171 4.33 5.31 -8.92
C GLN A 171 4.66 3.81 -8.90
N CYS A 172 5.05 3.26 -7.75
CA CYS A 172 5.47 1.87 -7.61
C CYS A 172 4.28 0.90 -7.52
N TYR A 173 3.22 1.27 -6.80
CA TYR A 173 2.03 0.42 -6.65
C TYR A 173 1.36 0.07 -7.98
N PRO A 174 1.16 1.00 -8.94
CA PRO A 174 0.65 0.67 -10.26
C PRO A 174 1.49 -0.36 -11.02
N ILE A 175 2.82 -0.24 -10.96
CA ILE A 175 3.73 -1.20 -11.60
C ILE A 175 3.61 -2.58 -10.94
N ARG A 176 3.58 -2.63 -9.60
CA ARG A 176 3.41 -3.87 -8.84
C ARG A 176 2.11 -4.57 -9.21
N LEU A 177 0.99 -3.81 -9.26
CA LEU A 177 -0.31 -4.35 -9.64
C LEU A 177 -0.31 -4.88 -11.07
N ALA A 178 0.21 -4.11 -12.03
CA ALA A 178 0.26 -4.49 -13.44
C ALA A 178 1.11 -5.75 -13.67
N HIS A 179 2.24 -5.86 -12.97
CA HIS A 179 3.11 -7.04 -13.06
C HIS A 179 2.41 -8.29 -12.52
N GLU A 180 1.80 -8.23 -11.34
CA GLU A 180 1.11 -9.39 -10.75
C GLU A 180 -0.11 -9.79 -11.58
N TYR A 181 -0.90 -8.81 -12.06
CA TYR A 181 -1.99 -9.05 -12.98
C TYR A 181 -1.54 -9.85 -14.21
N TRP A 182 -0.46 -9.44 -14.85
CA TRP A 182 0.11 -10.16 -15.98
C TRP A 182 0.58 -11.56 -15.62
N LYS A 183 1.26 -11.71 -14.48
CA LYS A 183 1.74 -13.03 -14.03
C LYS A 183 0.62 -14.03 -13.77
N VAL A 184 -0.49 -13.55 -13.21
CA VAL A 184 -1.65 -14.39 -12.88
C VAL A 184 -2.48 -14.70 -14.12
N THR A 185 -2.75 -13.69 -14.97
CA THR A 185 -3.74 -13.82 -16.05
C THR A 185 -3.14 -14.10 -17.41
N GLY A 186 -1.86 -13.78 -17.63
CA GLY A 186 -1.23 -13.77 -18.96
C GLY A 186 -1.75 -12.66 -19.88
N ASP A 187 -2.70 -11.84 -19.44
CA ASP A 187 -3.29 -10.78 -20.24
C ASP A 187 -2.32 -9.62 -20.43
N THR A 188 -2.05 -9.26 -21.68
CA THR A 188 -1.14 -8.19 -22.08
C THR A 188 -1.85 -6.93 -22.57
N SER A 189 -3.18 -6.91 -22.58
CA SER A 189 -3.98 -5.83 -23.17
C SER A 189 -3.78 -4.47 -22.50
N VAL A 190 -3.36 -4.45 -21.23
CA VAL A 190 -3.09 -3.22 -20.45
C VAL A 190 -1.76 -2.56 -20.78
N PHE A 191 -0.85 -3.23 -21.50
CA PHE A 191 0.50 -2.73 -21.79
C PHE A 191 0.61 -1.96 -23.12
N GLY A 192 -0.41 -1.19 -23.46
CA GLY A 192 -0.47 -0.32 -24.62
C GLY A 192 0.08 1.10 -24.37
N ASP A 193 -0.47 2.07 -25.11
CA ASP A 193 0.03 3.46 -25.10
C ASP A 193 -0.05 4.14 -23.73
N LYS A 194 -1.09 3.86 -22.92
CA LYS A 194 -1.24 4.41 -21.56
C LYS A 194 -0.07 3.92 -20.67
N TRP A 195 0.24 2.62 -20.73
CA TRP A 195 1.38 2.03 -20.02
C TRP A 195 2.70 2.67 -20.44
N ILE A 196 2.98 2.71 -21.75
CA ILE A 196 4.23 3.28 -22.29
C ILE A 196 4.37 4.76 -21.93
N GLY A 197 3.29 5.53 -22.04
CA GLY A 197 3.25 6.94 -21.63
C GLY A 197 3.54 7.14 -20.15
N GLY A 198 2.87 6.36 -19.29
CA GLY A 198 3.08 6.38 -17.86
C GLY A 198 4.49 5.95 -17.46
N MET A 199 5.07 4.91 -18.08
CA MET A 199 6.43 4.48 -17.81
C MET A 199 7.48 5.55 -18.18
N LYS A 200 7.27 6.28 -19.28
CA LYS A 200 8.13 7.43 -19.65
C LYS A 200 8.05 8.52 -18.58
N ALA A 201 6.84 8.85 -18.12
CA ALA A 201 6.63 9.84 -17.07
C ALA A 201 7.30 9.42 -15.76
N ILE A 202 7.11 8.14 -15.34
CA ILE A 202 7.75 7.57 -14.15
C ILE A 202 9.28 7.70 -14.22
N LEU A 203 9.90 7.23 -15.30
CA LEU A 203 11.35 7.28 -15.45
C LEU A 203 11.88 8.72 -15.39
N ALA A 204 11.21 9.66 -16.07
CA ALA A 204 11.59 11.07 -16.08
C ALA A 204 11.53 11.66 -14.66
N THR A 205 10.42 11.41 -13.93
CA THR A 205 10.19 11.92 -12.57
C THR A 205 11.17 11.33 -11.55
N LEU A 206 11.40 10.02 -11.60
CA LEU A 206 12.35 9.37 -10.69
C LEU A 206 13.78 9.89 -10.91
N ARG A 207 14.19 10.11 -12.19
CA ARG A 207 15.49 10.70 -12.51
C ARG A 207 15.61 12.14 -12.06
N GLU A 208 14.58 12.97 -12.27
CA GLU A 208 14.55 14.34 -11.76
C GLU A 208 14.70 14.37 -10.24
N GLN A 209 14.00 13.48 -9.54
CA GLN A 209 14.05 13.39 -8.08
C GLN A 209 15.29 12.69 -7.51
N GLN A 210 16.21 12.18 -8.33
CA GLN A 210 17.59 11.94 -7.87
C GLN A 210 18.34 13.25 -7.55
N ARG A 211 17.81 14.40 -7.95
CA ARG A 211 18.28 15.76 -7.67
C ARG A 211 19.74 16.03 -8.07
N LYS A 212 20.24 15.29 -9.07
CA LYS A 212 21.61 15.46 -9.58
C LYS A 212 21.83 16.83 -10.23
N ASP A 213 20.79 17.34 -10.88
CA ASP A 213 20.81 18.61 -11.62
C ASP A 213 20.06 19.74 -10.88
N GLY A 214 19.86 19.61 -9.55
CA GLY A 214 19.14 20.56 -8.73
C GLY A 214 17.87 20.01 -8.10
N HIS A 215 17.01 20.89 -7.58
CA HIS A 215 15.80 20.48 -6.84
C HIS A 215 14.68 19.91 -7.70
N GLY A 216 14.75 20.05 -9.03
CA GLY A 216 13.67 19.71 -9.94
C GLY A 216 12.56 20.76 -9.95
N SER A 217 11.44 20.39 -10.57
CA SER A 217 10.29 21.28 -10.79
C SER A 217 9.25 21.22 -9.66
N TYR A 218 9.33 20.23 -8.77
CA TYR A 218 8.34 20.00 -7.73
C TYR A 218 8.52 20.91 -6.52
N VAL A 219 7.42 21.58 -6.15
CA VAL A 219 7.29 22.42 -4.95
C VAL A 219 5.94 22.14 -4.30
N PHE A 220 5.89 22.10 -2.97
CA PHE A 220 4.63 21.91 -2.24
C PHE A 220 4.63 22.67 -0.91
N THR A 221 3.66 23.55 -0.72
CA THR A 221 3.29 24.08 0.59
C THR A 221 1.79 24.08 0.78
N ARG A 222 1.35 23.79 2.00
CA ARG A 222 -0.06 23.82 2.43
C ARG A 222 -0.21 24.75 3.62
N LEU A 223 -1.24 25.57 3.63
CA LEU A 223 -1.62 26.34 4.82
C LEU A 223 -2.32 25.39 5.80
N THR A 224 -1.62 25.00 6.85
CA THR A 224 -2.05 24.01 7.83
C THR A 224 -1.44 24.28 9.19
N ASP A 225 -2.09 23.85 10.28
CA ASP A 225 -1.55 23.81 11.64
C ASP A 225 -0.79 22.49 11.93
N ARG A 226 -0.83 21.52 11.01
CA ARG A 226 -0.08 20.25 11.09
C ARG A 226 1.28 20.38 10.41
N GLN A 227 2.32 20.46 11.23
CA GLN A 227 3.69 20.67 10.75
C GLN A 227 4.16 19.67 9.67
N LEU A 228 3.69 18.42 9.73
CA LEU A 228 4.06 17.36 8.78
C LEU A 228 3.19 17.33 7.52
N ASP A 229 2.17 18.18 7.41
CA ASP A 229 1.28 18.22 6.27
C ASP A 229 1.73 19.25 5.20
N THR A 230 2.93 19.78 5.33
CA THR A 230 3.56 20.75 4.42
C THR A 230 5.06 20.57 4.36
N LYS A 231 5.71 21.06 3.28
CA LYS A 231 7.16 21.06 3.16
C LYS A 231 7.75 22.35 3.71
N CYS A 232 8.93 22.23 4.34
CA CYS A 232 9.76 23.39 4.74
C CYS A 232 10.53 23.99 3.55
N CYS A 233 11.33 25.03 3.81
CA CYS A 233 12.22 25.64 2.82
C CYS A 233 11.49 26.05 1.53
N ASP A 234 10.41 26.84 1.66
CA ASP A 234 9.58 27.32 0.56
C ASP A 234 9.01 26.19 -0.33
N GLY A 235 8.75 25.02 0.27
CA GLY A 235 8.17 23.89 -0.40
C GLY A 235 9.17 22.91 -1.04
N LEU A 236 10.47 23.18 -0.93
CA LEU A 236 11.53 22.34 -1.49
C LEU A 236 11.90 21.15 -0.59
N GLY A 237 11.59 21.24 0.72
CA GLY A 237 12.03 20.28 1.72
C GLY A 237 13.45 20.53 2.22
N ASN A 238 13.94 19.68 3.11
CA ASN A 238 15.28 19.79 3.65
C ASN A 238 16.35 19.51 2.58
N PRO A 239 17.52 20.16 2.67
CA PRO A 239 18.61 19.93 1.74
C PRO A 239 19.07 18.47 1.70
N VAL A 240 19.38 17.98 0.52
CA VAL A 240 19.98 16.66 0.30
C VAL A 240 21.27 16.77 -0.48
N LYS A 241 22.18 15.81 -0.28
CA LYS A 241 23.33 15.59 -1.14
C LYS A 241 23.00 14.46 -2.11
N PRO A 242 22.93 14.72 -3.43
CA PRO A 242 22.68 13.67 -4.41
C PRO A 242 23.64 12.50 -4.25
N CYS A 243 23.10 11.30 -4.11
CA CYS A 243 23.89 10.09 -3.85
C CYS A 243 23.44 8.89 -4.69
N GLY A 244 22.47 9.08 -5.59
CA GLY A 244 21.86 8.05 -6.42
C GLY A 244 20.47 7.62 -5.93
N LEU A 245 20.10 7.97 -4.68
CA LEU A 245 18.74 7.77 -4.18
C LEU A 245 17.76 8.77 -4.78
N ILE A 246 16.48 8.43 -4.72
CA ILE A 246 15.36 9.24 -5.21
C ILE A 246 14.71 9.93 -4.01
N ALA A 247 14.51 11.24 -4.09
CA ALA A 247 13.85 12.03 -3.06
C ALA A 247 12.33 11.81 -3.13
N SER A 248 11.70 11.59 -1.97
CA SER A 248 10.26 11.59 -1.75
C SER A 248 9.90 12.79 -0.90
N ALA A 249 8.96 13.60 -1.35
CA ALA A 249 8.53 14.74 -0.55
C ALA A 249 7.68 14.33 0.65
N PHE A 250 6.88 13.28 0.46
CA PHE A 250 6.00 12.74 1.48
C PHE A 250 6.21 11.22 1.66
N ARG A 251 5.80 10.74 2.81
CA ARG A 251 5.72 9.34 3.21
C ARG A 251 4.39 8.73 2.76
N PRO A 252 4.24 7.41 2.73
CA PRO A 252 2.95 6.76 2.49
C PRO A 252 1.85 7.15 3.49
N SER A 253 2.20 7.76 4.62
CA SER A 253 1.29 8.31 5.62
C SER A 253 0.79 9.73 5.30
N ASP A 254 1.16 10.29 4.16
CA ASP A 254 0.95 11.69 3.77
C ASP A 254 1.75 12.72 4.59
N ASP A 255 2.61 12.28 5.51
CA ASP A 255 3.50 13.15 6.26
C ASP A 255 4.75 13.52 5.46
N ALA A 256 5.17 14.77 5.53
CA ALA A 256 6.41 15.24 4.92
C ALA A 256 7.63 14.47 5.47
N THR A 257 8.53 14.08 4.57
CA THR A 257 9.81 13.48 4.95
C THR A 257 10.67 14.48 5.73
N THR A 258 11.41 14.00 6.72
CA THR A 258 12.42 14.78 7.44
C THR A 258 13.73 14.80 6.66
N PHE A 259 14.20 13.64 6.23
CA PHE A 259 15.26 13.51 5.23
C PHE A 259 14.65 12.98 3.95
N GLU A 260 14.89 13.66 2.83
CA GLU A 260 14.14 13.46 1.60
C GLU A 260 14.33 12.07 0.96
N PHE A 261 15.39 11.33 1.29
CA PHE A 261 15.59 9.99 0.78
C PHE A 261 14.92 8.96 1.70
N LEU A 262 13.64 8.69 1.45
CA LEU A 262 12.85 7.68 2.15
C LEU A 262 13.29 6.28 1.70
N VAL A 263 13.94 5.56 2.60
CA VAL A 263 14.62 4.28 2.28
C VAL A 263 13.63 3.19 1.85
N PRO A 264 12.50 2.92 2.56
CA PRO A 264 11.55 1.89 2.12
C PRO A 264 11.01 2.13 0.72
N SER A 265 10.66 3.39 0.39
CA SER A 265 10.16 3.72 -0.96
C SER A 265 11.23 3.61 -2.04
N ASN A 266 12.51 3.84 -1.71
CA ASN A 266 13.63 3.60 -2.64
C ASN A 266 13.83 2.11 -2.91
N PHE A 267 13.69 1.22 -1.92
CA PHE A 267 13.66 -0.23 -2.13
C PHE A 267 12.50 -0.64 -3.03
N PHE A 268 11.32 -0.09 -2.78
CA PHE A 268 10.13 -0.38 -3.60
C PHE A 268 10.28 0.13 -5.04
N ALA A 269 10.99 1.26 -5.26
CA ALA A 269 11.34 1.73 -6.61
C ALA A 269 12.25 0.73 -7.34
N VAL A 270 13.26 0.17 -6.67
CA VAL A 270 14.17 -0.85 -7.26
C VAL A 270 13.39 -2.07 -7.72
N SER A 271 12.57 -2.67 -6.85
CA SER A 271 11.80 -3.86 -7.19
C SER A 271 10.75 -3.58 -8.28
N SER A 272 10.10 -2.41 -8.25
CA SER A 272 9.12 -1.99 -9.26
C SER A 272 9.76 -1.74 -10.62
N LEU A 273 10.90 -1.07 -10.69
CA LEU A 273 11.63 -0.85 -11.94
C LEU A 273 12.10 -2.16 -12.58
N ARG A 274 12.50 -3.14 -11.78
CA ARG A 274 12.86 -4.49 -12.29
C ARG A 274 11.65 -5.21 -12.87
N LYS A 275 10.48 -5.13 -12.21
CA LYS A 275 9.22 -5.67 -12.72
C LYS A 275 8.80 -4.97 -14.02
N ALA A 276 8.91 -3.64 -14.08
CA ALA A 276 8.64 -2.88 -15.30
C ALA A 276 9.56 -3.28 -16.45
N ALA A 277 10.86 -3.46 -16.18
CA ALA A 277 11.82 -3.90 -17.17
C ALA A 277 11.47 -5.29 -17.74
N GLU A 278 10.99 -6.22 -16.93
CA GLU A 278 10.53 -7.53 -17.39
C GLU A 278 9.34 -7.41 -18.34
N ILE A 279 8.34 -6.59 -18.02
CA ILE A 279 7.17 -6.34 -18.88
C ILE A 279 7.62 -5.69 -20.20
N LEU A 280 8.39 -4.62 -20.13
CA LEU A 280 8.86 -3.86 -21.30
C LEU A 280 9.64 -4.74 -22.26
N GLU A 281 10.52 -5.59 -21.75
CA GLU A 281 11.31 -6.51 -22.59
C GLU A 281 10.45 -7.64 -23.15
N THR A 282 9.62 -8.28 -22.33
CA THR A 282 8.89 -9.49 -22.69
C THR A 282 7.65 -9.20 -23.52
N VAL A 283 6.86 -8.20 -23.13
CA VAL A 283 5.56 -7.87 -23.75
C VAL A 283 5.72 -6.80 -24.83
N ASN A 284 6.31 -5.65 -24.46
CA ASN A 284 6.43 -4.52 -25.38
C ASN A 284 7.55 -4.66 -26.39
N ARG A 285 8.52 -5.56 -26.18
CA ARG A 285 9.73 -5.70 -26.98
C ARG A 285 10.57 -4.42 -27.03
N ASP A 286 10.48 -3.59 -26.00
CA ASP A 286 11.24 -2.34 -25.84
C ASP A 286 12.46 -2.56 -24.94
N ALA A 287 13.52 -3.11 -25.53
CA ALA A 287 14.77 -3.38 -24.83
C ALA A 287 15.48 -2.10 -24.36
N ALA A 288 15.24 -0.97 -25.03
CA ALA A 288 15.85 0.31 -24.66
C ALA A 288 15.28 0.82 -23.33
N MET A 289 13.94 0.94 -23.22
CA MET A 289 13.30 1.39 -21.99
C MET A 289 13.47 0.36 -20.85
N ALA A 290 13.45 -0.95 -21.15
CA ALA A 290 13.79 -2.00 -20.17
C ALA A 290 15.21 -1.82 -19.61
N GLY A 291 16.18 -1.49 -20.48
CA GLY A 291 17.55 -1.17 -20.09
C GLY A 291 17.64 0.06 -19.20
N GLU A 292 16.87 1.11 -19.48
CA GLU A 292 16.81 2.31 -18.65
C GLU A 292 16.24 2.02 -17.25
N CYS A 293 15.17 1.21 -17.16
CA CYS A 293 14.60 0.77 -15.88
C CYS A 293 15.64 0.00 -15.04
N ARG A 294 16.36 -0.96 -15.64
CA ARG A 294 17.40 -1.71 -14.94
C ARG A 294 18.54 -0.82 -14.48
N ALA A 295 19.03 0.06 -15.33
CA ALA A 295 20.14 0.96 -15.00
C ALA A 295 19.78 1.87 -13.81
N LEU A 296 18.56 2.41 -13.77
CA LEU A 296 18.09 3.20 -12.65
C LEU A 296 17.93 2.34 -11.38
N ALA A 297 17.37 1.15 -11.49
CA ALA A 297 17.22 0.21 -10.37
C ALA A 297 18.61 -0.16 -9.77
N ASP A 298 19.58 -0.46 -10.61
CA ASP A 298 20.95 -0.83 -10.17
C ASP A 298 21.66 0.34 -9.48
N GLU A 299 21.47 1.56 -9.98
CA GLU A 299 22.02 2.78 -9.37
C GLU A 299 21.42 3.03 -7.98
N VAL A 300 20.08 2.96 -7.85
CA VAL A 300 19.38 3.15 -6.58
C VAL A 300 19.76 2.05 -5.58
N GLU A 301 19.84 0.79 -6.04
CA GLU A 301 20.26 -0.32 -5.16
C GLU A 301 21.69 -0.14 -4.64
N ALA A 302 22.61 0.30 -5.49
CA ALA A 302 23.98 0.58 -5.07
C ALA A 302 24.04 1.73 -4.03
N ALA A 303 23.21 2.75 -4.22
CA ALA A 303 23.08 3.85 -3.27
C ALA A 303 22.46 3.41 -1.94
N LEU A 304 21.43 2.56 -1.95
CA LEU A 304 20.82 1.97 -0.75
C LEU A 304 21.84 1.18 0.07
N LYS A 305 22.64 0.35 -0.58
CA LYS A 305 23.70 -0.45 0.09
C LYS A 305 24.73 0.45 0.79
N LYS A 306 25.00 1.62 0.23
CA LYS A 306 26.02 2.56 0.76
C LYS A 306 25.46 3.50 1.81
N GLU A 307 24.30 4.09 1.59
CA GLU A 307 23.77 5.20 2.38
C GLU A 307 22.73 4.77 3.43
N ALA A 308 22.02 3.65 3.23
CA ALA A 308 20.90 3.28 4.08
C ALA A 308 21.26 2.34 5.24
N VAL A 309 22.46 1.74 5.24
CA VAL A 309 22.87 0.78 6.27
C VAL A 309 23.61 1.47 7.41
N VAL A 310 23.11 1.26 8.63
CA VAL A 310 23.67 1.84 9.85
C VAL A 310 24.05 0.74 10.84
N CYS A 311 25.22 0.83 11.45
CA CYS A 311 25.63 -0.06 12.54
C CYS A 311 25.02 0.39 13.87
N HIS A 312 23.92 -0.24 14.27
CA HIS A 312 23.26 0.05 15.55
C HIS A 312 23.87 -0.76 16.69
N PRO A 313 24.18 -0.14 17.87
CA PRO A 313 24.92 -0.82 18.95
C PRO A 313 24.24 -2.05 19.51
N LYS A 314 22.90 -2.12 19.47
CA LYS A 314 22.11 -3.24 20.01
C LYS A 314 21.73 -4.28 18.95
N PHE A 315 21.54 -3.86 17.69
CA PHE A 315 20.97 -4.73 16.66
C PHE A 315 21.95 -5.14 15.56
N GLY A 316 23.14 -4.53 15.48
CA GLY A 316 24.08 -4.68 14.38
C GLY A 316 23.67 -3.82 13.18
N ASN A 317 23.95 -4.27 11.97
CA ASN A 317 23.57 -3.51 10.77
C ASN A 317 22.05 -3.54 10.60
N ILE A 318 21.46 -2.34 10.49
CA ILE A 318 20.01 -2.12 10.21
C ILE A 318 19.86 -1.13 9.06
N TYR A 319 18.69 -1.09 8.45
CA TYR A 319 18.31 -0.03 7.53
C TYR A 319 17.79 1.19 8.30
N ALA A 320 18.22 2.39 7.89
CA ALA A 320 17.60 3.64 8.30
C ALA A 320 16.25 3.82 7.60
N PHE A 321 15.35 4.61 8.20
CA PHE A 321 14.06 4.93 7.59
C PHE A 321 14.20 6.06 6.54
N GLU A 322 14.96 7.11 6.88
CA GLU A 322 15.28 8.21 5.97
C GLU A 322 16.77 8.56 6.06
N VAL A 323 17.34 9.05 4.95
CA VAL A 323 18.70 9.56 4.88
C VAL A 323 18.77 10.83 4.03
N ASP A 324 19.83 11.63 4.17
CA ASP A 324 20.01 12.92 3.48
C ASP A 324 21.20 12.96 2.50
N GLY A 325 22.00 11.88 2.43
CA GLY A 325 23.22 11.82 1.62
C GLY A 325 24.43 12.58 2.20
N PHE A 326 24.25 13.33 3.30
CA PHE A 326 25.35 13.95 4.06
C PHE A 326 25.89 13.04 5.18
N GLY A 327 25.29 11.85 5.35
CA GLY A 327 25.64 10.87 6.37
C GLY A 327 24.74 10.92 7.61
N ASN A 328 23.64 11.65 7.57
CA ASN A 328 22.63 11.61 8.63
C ASN A 328 21.57 10.56 8.36
N HIS A 329 21.06 9.95 9.43
CA HIS A 329 20.14 8.83 9.39
C HIS A 329 19.00 9.05 10.38
N TYR A 330 17.76 8.85 9.94
CA TYR A 330 16.59 8.86 10.81
C TYR A 330 16.16 7.43 11.11
N LEU A 331 16.25 7.05 12.39
CA LEU A 331 16.02 5.69 12.86
C LEU A 331 14.64 5.58 13.49
N MET A 332 13.69 5.14 12.72
CA MET A 332 12.30 4.85 13.11
C MET A 332 11.69 3.84 12.12
N ASP A 333 10.45 3.52 12.27
CA ASP A 333 9.57 2.99 11.23
C ASP A 333 8.18 3.59 11.39
N ASP A 334 7.44 3.64 10.30
CA ASP A 334 6.04 4.07 10.20
C ASP A 334 5.19 2.85 9.81
N ALA A 335 3.95 2.79 10.28
CA ALA A 335 3.07 1.67 9.98
C ALA A 335 2.61 1.61 8.52
N ASN A 336 2.67 2.74 7.79
CA ASN A 336 2.20 2.81 6.41
C ASN A 336 3.20 2.16 5.46
N VAL A 337 2.66 1.42 4.49
CA VAL A 337 3.44 0.62 3.54
C VAL A 337 3.64 1.41 2.24
N PRO A 338 4.89 1.55 1.76
CA PRO A 338 6.13 0.87 2.14
C PRO A 338 6.73 1.36 3.47
N SER A 339 7.15 0.40 4.30
CA SER A 339 7.84 0.61 5.58
C SER A 339 9.04 -0.32 5.68
N LEU A 340 9.92 -0.10 6.65
CA LEU A 340 11.05 -1.02 6.88
C LEU A 340 10.58 -2.42 7.25
N LEU A 341 9.48 -2.52 8.01
CA LEU A 341 8.88 -3.82 8.34
C LEU A 341 8.35 -4.53 7.08
N ALA A 342 7.81 -3.79 6.12
CA ALA A 342 7.14 -4.33 4.93
C ALA A 342 8.09 -4.77 3.80
N LEU A 343 9.40 -4.51 3.88
CA LEU A 343 10.34 -4.75 2.77
C LEU A 343 10.27 -6.18 2.22
N ALA A 344 10.20 -7.20 3.09
CA ALA A 344 10.10 -8.59 2.64
C ALA A 344 8.71 -8.91 2.05
N TYR A 345 7.63 -8.31 2.55
CA TYR A 345 6.27 -8.47 2.01
C TYR A 345 6.14 -7.90 0.60
N LEU A 346 6.78 -6.77 0.32
CA LEU A 346 6.78 -6.15 -1.01
C LEU A 346 7.70 -6.90 -2.01
N GLY A 347 8.57 -7.78 -1.51
CA GLY A 347 9.56 -8.50 -2.31
C GLY A 347 10.79 -7.64 -2.62
N ASP A 348 11.05 -6.63 -1.80
CA ASP A 348 12.16 -5.70 -1.96
C ASP A 348 13.47 -6.27 -1.43
N VAL A 349 13.39 -7.09 -0.38
CA VAL A 349 14.50 -7.83 0.22
C VAL A 349 14.09 -9.26 0.54
N ALA A 350 15.06 -10.15 0.62
CA ALA A 350 14.80 -11.52 1.10
C ALA A 350 14.47 -11.53 2.60
N SER A 351 13.52 -12.37 3.03
CA SER A 351 13.10 -12.47 4.43
C SER A 351 14.21 -12.95 5.36
N ASP A 352 15.23 -13.63 4.82
CA ASP A 352 16.41 -14.12 5.52
C ASP A 352 17.62 -13.18 5.42
N ASP A 353 17.51 -12.03 4.73
CA ASP A 353 18.57 -11.03 4.70
C ASP A 353 18.96 -10.59 6.13
N PRO A 354 20.24 -10.67 6.51
CA PRO A 354 20.66 -10.38 7.86
C PRO A 354 20.38 -8.94 8.31
N THR A 355 20.51 -7.97 7.41
CA THR A 355 20.25 -6.56 7.72
C THR A 355 18.75 -6.33 7.91
N TYR A 356 17.91 -6.93 7.07
CA TYR A 356 16.47 -6.89 7.24
C TYR A 356 16.01 -7.55 8.54
N ARG A 357 16.54 -8.72 8.90
CA ARG A 357 16.21 -9.40 10.17
C ARG A 357 16.58 -8.54 11.39
N ASN A 358 17.72 -7.87 11.34
CA ASN A 358 18.13 -6.93 12.37
C ASN A 358 17.19 -5.72 12.41
N THR A 359 16.86 -5.16 11.25
CA THR A 359 15.91 -4.04 11.11
C THR A 359 14.54 -4.41 11.66
N ARG A 360 14.01 -5.59 11.32
CA ARG A 360 12.75 -6.10 11.86
C ARG A 360 12.74 -6.18 13.38
N ARG A 361 13.86 -6.64 14.00
CA ARG A 361 13.99 -6.65 15.46
C ARG A 361 14.07 -5.25 16.06
N PHE A 362 14.70 -4.31 15.35
CA PHE A 362 14.78 -2.91 15.76
C PHE A 362 13.39 -2.26 15.73
N VAL A 363 12.68 -2.31 14.61
CA VAL A 363 11.40 -1.62 14.43
C VAL A 363 10.28 -2.17 15.33
N LEU A 364 10.37 -3.44 15.74
CA LEU A 364 9.45 -4.11 16.67
C LEU A 364 9.97 -4.07 18.13
N SER A 365 10.67 -3.01 18.51
CA SER A 365 11.22 -2.83 19.86
C SER A 365 11.10 -1.38 20.33
N ASP A 366 11.32 -1.16 21.63
CA ASP A 366 11.34 0.17 22.25
C ASP A 366 12.46 1.10 21.72
N SER A 367 13.31 0.61 20.81
CA SER A 367 14.30 1.43 20.10
C SER A 367 13.72 2.15 18.88
N ASN A 368 12.55 1.75 18.39
CA ASN A 368 11.75 2.51 17.47
C ASN A 368 10.83 3.45 18.26
N PRO A 369 10.95 4.79 18.11
CA PRO A 369 10.17 5.75 18.88
C PRO A 369 8.64 5.66 18.64
N TYR A 370 8.22 4.99 17.57
CA TYR A 370 6.81 4.80 17.22
C TYR A 370 6.32 3.36 17.44
N PHE A 371 7.08 2.54 18.17
CA PHE A 371 6.60 1.25 18.65
C PHE A 371 5.93 1.41 20.01
N PHE A 372 4.64 1.19 20.08
CA PHE A 372 3.83 1.41 21.26
C PHE A 372 3.29 0.11 21.84
N LYS A 373 3.05 0.12 23.14
CA LYS A 373 2.49 -1.01 23.90
C LYS A 373 1.29 -0.58 24.69
N GLY A 374 0.17 -1.24 24.47
CA GLY A 374 -1.09 -1.04 25.18
C GLY A 374 -1.56 -2.32 25.86
N THR A 375 -2.67 -2.24 26.58
CA THR A 375 -3.28 -3.38 27.27
C THR A 375 -3.84 -4.45 26.33
N ALA A 376 -4.19 -4.07 25.10
CA ALA A 376 -4.79 -4.96 24.09
C ALA A 376 -3.77 -5.50 23.08
N GLY A 377 -2.58 -4.89 22.98
CA GLY A 377 -1.55 -5.31 22.04
C GLY A 377 -0.41 -4.31 21.93
N GLU A 378 0.55 -4.66 21.06
CA GLU A 378 1.71 -3.82 20.73
C GLU A 378 1.88 -3.74 19.21
N GLY A 379 2.43 -2.63 18.72
CA GLY A 379 2.66 -2.43 17.29
C GLY A 379 3.25 -1.06 16.97
N ILE A 380 3.49 -0.82 15.70
CA ILE A 380 4.03 0.43 15.19
C ILE A 380 2.86 1.38 14.89
N GLY A 381 3.01 2.64 15.26
CA GLY A 381 2.14 3.74 14.87
C GLY A 381 2.80 4.61 13.81
N GLY A 382 2.93 5.88 14.11
CA GLY A 382 3.59 6.88 13.25
C GLY A 382 3.25 8.30 13.69
N PRO A 383 3.99 9.30 13.20
CA PRO A 383 3.71 10.70 13.53
C PRO A 383 2.32 11.14 13.08
N HIS A 384 1.80 10.55 12.01
CA HIS A 384 0.51 10.92 11.41
C HIS A 384 -0.66 10.76 12.38
N ILE A 385 -0.69 9.66 13.15
CA ILE A 385 -1.77 9.36 14.10
C ILE A 385 -1.45 9.77 15.53
N GLY A 386 -0.20 10.19 15.81
CA GLY A 386 0.24 10.67 17.11
C GLY A 386 0.83 9.60 18.02
N TYR A 387 1.28 10.05 19.21
CA TYR A 387 1.90 9.18 20.21
C TYR A 387 0.87 8.22 20.83
N ASP A 388 1.37 7.06 21.25
CA ASP A 388 0.62 5.99 21.93
C ASP A 388 -0.52 5.39 21.08
N MET A 389 -0.54 5.67 19.79
CA MET A 389 -1.49 5.10 18.85
C MET A 389 -0.83 4.01 18.01
N ILE A 390 -1.40 2.81 18.04
CA ILE A 390 -0.97 1.66 17.21
C ILE A 390 -1.83 1.62 15.95
N TRP A 391 -1.20 1.62 14.80
CA TRP A 391 -1.92 1.41 13.55
C TRP A 391 -2.10 -0.08 13.28
N PRO A 392 -3.34 -0.61 13.16
CA PRO A 392 -3.60 -2.04 12.98
C PRO A 392 -2.85 -2.68 11.80
N MET A 393 -2.58 -1.91 10.75
CA MET A 393 -1.80 -2.32 9.59
C MET A 393 -0.42 -2.87 9.98
N SER A 394 0.24 -2.29 10.98
CA SER A 394 1.54 -2.77 11.46
C SER A 394 1.46 -4.16 12.10
N ILE A 395 0.34 -4.47 12.76
CA ILE A 395 0.11 -5.81 13.35
C ILE A 395 -0.08 -6.84 12.24
N MET A 396 -0.84 -6.52 11.20
CA MET A 396 -0.98 -7.37 10.01
C MET A 396 0.37 -7.57 9.32
N MET A 397 1.13 -6.49 9.13
CA MET A 397 2.45 -6.57 8.50
C MET A 397 3.44 -7.39 9.32
N ARG A 398 3.38 -7.30 10.66
CA ARG A 398 4.16 -8.18 11.55
C ARG A 398 3.86 -9.66 11.32
N ALA A 399 2.57 -10.01 11.08
CA ALA A 399 2.19 -11.38 10.76
C ALA A 399 2.70 -11.80 9.37
N PHE A 400 2.48 -10.98 8.33
CA PHE A 400 2.93 -11.29 6.96
C PHE A 400 4.45 -11.39 6.80
N THR A 401 5.22 -10.80 7.70
CA THR A 401 6.69 -10.86 7.69
C THR A 401 7.27 -11.78 8.77
N SER A 402 6.41 -12.54 9.48
CA SER A 402 6.88 -13.54 10.44
C SER A 402 7.53 -14.71 9.72
N THR A 403 8.59 -15.26 10.34
CA THR A 403 9.23 -16.51 9.93
C THR A 403 8.85 -17.66 10.87
N ASP A 404 8.06 -17.38 11.89
CA ASP A 404 7.56 -18.34 12.87
C ASP A 404 6.11 -18.71 12.49
N ASP A 405 5.77 -19.99 12.63
CA ASP A 405 4.41 -20.52 12.38
C ASP A 405 3.38 -20.06 13.44
#